data_79b72ba21235e90798dae9604773ffc3
#
_entry.id   79b72ba21235e90798dae9604773ffc3
#
_cell.length_a   1.000
_cell.length_b   1.000
_cell.length_c   1.000
_cell.angle_alpha   90.00
_cell.angle_beta   90.00
_cell.angle_gamma   90.00
#
_symmetry.space_group_name_H-M   'P 1'
#
loop_
_entity.id
_entity.type
_entity.pdbx_description
1 polymer ?
#
loop_
_entity_poly.entity_id
_entity_poly.type
_entity_poly.pdbx_seq_one_letter_code
_entity_poly.pdbx_strand_id
1 'polypeptide(L)'
;MLSGTTERPWRTGGVPATRAFVARVASRAIAANVLAAIVVYLFLSLISPAASATEESLALELATFGVYVLGGAFVALRIGYRTFEPVARWLDADRPPTDDELEQTLDQPRRQAAWVLLFWFGGAALFAAIHMVPGNPVHHDPRYGLLIAAIGILGGLAATMMTYLLVDQSLRPVFALALAQTTPLRPHTLGVRQRILASWALGSAVVFVAIALTPLGSPRVELALWFLVPVGLTGGGLIIMVAAKSVAAPIGAMRGALAQIEEGDFGARVEVDDGSEVGLLQAGFNRMAAGLSERERLREVFGTYVDREIAEHILREGTSLAGEEVEVTIMFLDVRDFTGFAERAPAQQVVATINRLFERVVPVVHEHKGHVDKFVGDGVLAVFGAPRRRADHADLALAAAREIERAVEDEFGDELAVGIGLNSGTVVAGNVGGGGRFEFSVIGDAVNVASRIEAATRVTGDTVLLSSRTKELLTQPSPLAERTGVALKGKRERVSLYAVEEGQPSGSA
;
A
#
# COMPACT_ATOMS: atom_id res chain seq x y z
N MET A 1 25.71 11.50 -1.57
CA MET A 1 24.85 12.69 -1.78
C MET A 1 23.55 12.21 -2.40
N LEU A 2 22.59 11.82 -1.60
CA LEU A 2 21.25 11.44 -2.02
C LEU A 2 20.33 12.63 -1.71
N SER A 3 20.19 13.55 -2.67
CA SER A 3 19.13 14.55 -2.65
C SER A 3 17.83 13.93 -3.12
N GLY A 4 17.24 13.06 -2.28
CA GLY A 4 15.85 12.69 -2.42
C GLY A 4 15.01 13.94 -2.14
N THR A 5 14.43 14.53 -3.18
CA THR A 5 13.32 15.45 -3.05
C THR A 5 12.17 14.69 -2.42
N THR A 6 12.08 14.73 -1.10
CA THR A 6 10.87 14.36 -0.39
C THR A 6 9.77 15.29 -0.88
N GLU A 7 8.98 14.84 -1.85
CA GLU A 7 7.72 15.48 -2.18
C GLU A 7 6.93 15.56 -0.88
N ARG A 8 6.69 16.77 -0.41
CA ARG A 8 5.96 17.02 0.82
C ARG A 8 4.51 16.59 0.56
N PRO A 9 3.97 15.57 1.29
CA PRO A 9 2.65 15.02 1.01
C PRO A 9 1.49 16.02 1.13
N TRP A 10 1.73 17.24 1.67
CA TRP A 10 0.75 18.33 1.76
C TRP A 10 0.84 19.36 0.63
N ARG A 11 1.83 19.30 -0.27
CA ARG A 11 1.81 20.09 -1.50
C ARG A 11 0.83 19.49 -2.48
N THR A 12 -0.43 19.82 -2.31
CA THR A 12 -1.47 19.33 -3.17
C THR A 12 -1.83 20.38 -4.21
N GLY A 13 -1.62 20.07 -5.44
CA GLY A 13 -2.21 20.77 -6.57
C GLY A 13 -3.73 20.65 -6.66
N GLY A 14 -4.45 20.38 -5.54
CA GLY A 14 -5.86 20.07 -5.58
C GLY A 14 -6.78 20.82 -4.62
N VAL A 15 -6.30 21.49 -3.58
CA VAL A 15 -7.19 22.30 -2.72
C VAL A 15 -7.26 23.72 -3.30
N PRO A 16 -8.44 24.16 -3.77
CA PRO A 16 -8.62 25.55 -4.22
C PRO A 16 -8.30 26.50 -3.06
N ALA A 17 -7.96 27.76 -3.39
CA ALA A 17 -7.68 28.79 -2.38
C ALA A 17 -8.68 28.65 -1.22
N THR A 18 -8.18 28.52 0.01
CA THR A 18 -8.95 28.10 1.19
C THR A 18 -10.28 28.84 1.34
N ARG A 19 -10.29 30.14 1.04
CA ARG A 19 -11.53 30.95 1.07
C ARG A 19 -12.56 30.50 0.04
N ALA A 20 -12.15 30.17 -1.18
CA ALA A 20 -13.07 29.71 -2.22
C ALA A 20 -13.62 28.30 -1.91
N PHE A 21 -12.82 27.46 -1.26
CA PHE A 21 -13.23 26.16 -0.79
C PHE A 21 -14.29 26.28 0.33
N VAL A 22 -14.01 27.05 1.37
CA VAL A 22 -14.95 27.31 2.47
C VAL A 22 -16.24 27.91 1.94
N ALA A 23 -16.18 28.89 1.02
CA ALA A 23 -17.37 29.46 0.40
C ALA A 23 -18.21 28.43 -0.36
N ARG A 24 -17.61 27.49 -1.07
CA ARG A 24 -18.33 26.40 -1.76
C ARG A 24 -18.99 25.41 -0.79
N VAL A 25 -18.32 25.03 0.29
CA VAL A 25 -18.91 24.17 1.32
C VAL A 25 -20.11 24.88 1.98
N ALA A 26 -19.93 26.14 2.38
CA ALA A 26 -20.98 26.95 2.98
C ALA A 26 -22.17 27.15 2.03
N SER A 27 -21.92 27.49 0.76
CA SER A 27 -23.00 27.71 -0.23
C SER A 27 -23.82 26.45 -0.47
N ARG A 28 -23.22 25.26 -0.53
CA ARG A 28 -23.94 23.98 -0.68
C ARG A 28 -24.82 23.70 0.55
N ALA A 29 -24.29 23.89 1.75
CA ALA A 29 -25.03 23.69 2.99
C ALA A 29 -26.20 24.71 3.10
N ILE A 30 -25.96 25.98 2.80
CA ILE A 30 -27.02 27.02 2.81
C ILE A 30 -28.07 26.72 1.75
N ALA A 31 -27.70 26.38 0.53
CA ALA A 31 -28.66 26.05 -0.54
C ALA A 31 -29.57 24.86 -0.16
N ALA A 32 -29.00 23.83 0.45
CA ALA A 32 -29.78 22.67 0.93
C ALA A 32 -30.76 23.08 2.02
N ASN A 33 -30.36 23.93 2.96
CA ASN A 33 -31.23 24.41 4.04
C ASN A 33 -32.31 25.39 3.54
N VAL A 34 -31.99 26.29 2.61
CA VAL A 34 -32.97 27.19 1.98
C VAL A 34 -34.02 26.36 1.22
N LEU A 35 -33.58 25.37 0.44
CA LEU A 35 -34.49 24.47 -0.26
C LEU A 35 -35.42 23.72 0.73
N ALA A 36 -34.86 23.16 1.79
CA ALA A 36 -35.66 22.50 2.84
C ALA A 36 -36.66 23.45 3.50
N ALA A 37 -36.26 24.68 3.80
CA ALA A 37 -37.15 25.68 4.37
C ALA A 37 -38.31 26.06 3.42
N ILE A 38 -38.00 26.19 2.12
CA ILE A 38 -39.03 26.43 1.09
C ILE A 38 -40.01 25.26 1.03
N VAL A 39 -39.53 24.02 1.05
CA VAL A 39 -40.37 22.81 1.02
C VAL A 39 -41.28 22.75 2.24
N VAL A 40 -40.75 23.00 3.45
CA VAL A 40 -41.53 23.04 4.69
C VAL A 40 -42.55 24.15 4.64
N TYR A 41 -42.17 25.35 4.19
CA TYR A 41 -43.08 26.49 4.07
C TYR A 41 -44.23 26.20 3.09
N LEU A 42 -43.94 25.69 1.91
CA LEU A 42 -44.94 25.32 0.90
C LEU A 42 -45.91 24.25 1.43
N PHE A 43 -45.38 23.26 2.15
CA PHE A 43 -46.19 22.22 2.78
C PHE A 43 -47.15 22.82 3.81
N LEU A 44 -46.66 23.65 4.75
CA LEU A 44 -47.48 24.28 5.77
C LEU A 44 -48.51 25.21 5.15
N SER A 45 -48.19 25.99 4.12
CA SER A 45 -49.12 26.84 3.40
C SER A 45 -50.22 26.01 2.70
N LEU A 46 -49.88 24.84 2.12
CA LEU A 46 -50.81 23.95 1.45
C LEU A 46 -51.85 23.35 2.41
N ILE A 47 -51.42 22.98 3.60
CA ILE A 47 -52.27 22.34 4.63
C ILE A 47 -52.92 23.34 5.59
N SER A 48 -52.65 24.64 5.47
CA SER A 48 -53.22 25.67 6.32
C SER A 48 -54.75 25.58 6.35
N PRO A 49 -55.36 25.56 7.52
CA PRO A 49 -56.84 25.47 7.66
C PRO A 49 -57.56 26.74 7.22
N ALA A 50 -56.84 27.83 6.98
CA ALA A 50 -57.45 29.12 6.72
C ALA A 50 -58.24 29.18 5.39
N ALA A 51 -59.54 29.28 5.49
CA ALA A 51 -60.42 29.67 4.38
C ALA A 51 -60.43 31.21 4.13
N SER A 52 -59.74 31.98 4.97
CA SER A 52 -59.80 33.46 5.03
C SER A 52 -58.42 34.10 5.14
N ALA A 53 -57.42 33.57 4.39
CA ALA A 53 -56.15 34.30 4.27
C ALA A 53 -56.40 35.62 3.51
N THR A 54 -56.29 36.74 4.21
CA THR A 54 -56.28 38.05 3.55
C THR A 54 -54.95 38.28 2.84
N GLU A 55 -54.94 39.10 1.79
CA GLU A 55 -53.69 39.41 1.09
C GLU A 55 -52.62 39.96 2.05
N GLU A 56 -53.03 40.72 3.06
CA GLU A 56 -52.17 41.25 4.12
C GLU A 56 -51.55 40.16 5.01
N SER A 57 -52.31 39.11 5.37
CA SER A 57 -51.77 38.00 6.17
C SER A 57 -50.75 37.17 5.39
N LEU A 58 -51.01 36.89 4.11
CA LEU A 58 -50.07 36.18 3.24
C LEU A 58 -48.77 36.98 2.98
N ALA A 59 -48.92 38.32 2.78
CA ALA A 59 -47.77 39.20 2.60
C ALA A 59 -46.88 39.23 3.87
N LEU A 60 -47.48 39.25 5.05
CA LEU A 60 -46.78 39.24 6.35
C LEU A 60 -46.05 37.90 6.57
N GLU A 61 -46.70 36.77 6.28
CA GLU A 61 -46.10 35.44 6.39
C GLU A 61 -44.87 35.29 5.44
N LEU A 62 -45.04 35.69 4.17
CA LEU A 62 -43.94 35.65 3.17
C LEU A 62 -42.78 36.58 3.55
N ALA A 63 -43.09 37.79 4.04
CA ALA A 63 -42.07 38.72 4.49
C ALA A 63 -41.30 38.16 5.70
N THR A 64 -42.03 37.62 6.70
CA THR A 64 -41.41 37.03 7.90
C THR A 64 -40.54 35.82 7.51
N PHE A 65 -41.05 34.95 6.65
CA PHE A 65 -40.29 33.80 6.13
C PHE A 65 -39.02 34.26 5.37
N GLY A 66 -39.17 35.21 4.46
CA GLY A 66 -38.05 35.75 3.69
C GLY A 66 -36.99 36.39 4.59
N VAL A 67 -37.37 37.21 5.55
CA VAL A 67 -36.45 37.82 6.52
C VAL A 67 -35.74 36.76 7.36
N TYR A 68 -36.48 35.74 7.83
CA TYR A 68 -35.89 34.65 8.62
C TYR A 68 -34.88 33.85 7.81
N VAL A 69 -35.22 33.42 6.60
CA VAL A 69 -34.35 32.62 5.73
C VAL A 69 -33.13 33.42 5.29
N LEU A 70 -33.27 34.67 4.84
CA LEU A 70 -32.16 35.52 4.42
C LEU A 70 -31.25 35.91 5.60
N GLY A 71 -31.88 36.27 6.74
CA GLY A 71 -31.16 36.55 7.97
C GLY A 71 -30.36 35.33 8.46
N GLY A 72 -31.01 34.16 8.43
CA GLY A 72 -30.39 32.90 8.78
C GLY A 72 -29.25 32.52 7.85
N ALA A 73 -29.40 32.69 6.54
CA ALA A 73 -28.33 32.44 5.59
C ALA A 73 -27.12 33.36 5.83
N PHE A 74 -27.38 34.65 6.14
CA PHE A 74 -26.33 35.61 6.51
C PHE A 74 -25.59 35.18 7.79
N VAL A 75 -26.33 34.82 8.83
CA VAL A 75 -25.78 34.34 10.11
C VAL A 75 -25.00 33.04 9.91
N ALA A 76 -25.53 32.09 9.13
CA ALA A 76 -24.89 30.83 8.81
C ALA A 76 -23.55 31.04 8.06
N LEU A 77 -23.51 31.99 7.14
CA LEU A 77 -22.30 32.36 6.44
C LEU A 77 -21.22 32.91 7.41
N ARG A 78 -21.61 33.82 8.31
CA ARG A 78 -20.72 34.40 9.32
C ARG A 78 -20.19 33.37 10.32
N ILE A 79 -21.07 32.50 10.80
CA ILE A 79 -20.70 31.41 11.72
C ILE A 79 -19.83 30.39 10.97
N GLY A 80 -20.19 30.03 9.73
CA GLY A 80 -19.43 29.14 8.89
C GLY A 80 -17.98 29.61 8.77
N TYR A 81 -17.73 30.85 8.37
CA TYR A 81 -16.37 31.38 8.27
C TYR A 81 -15.59 31.31 9.59
N ARG A 82 -16.23 31.62 10.73
CA ARG A 82 -15.57 31.55 12.05
C ARG A 82 -15.24 30.12 12.47
N THR A 83 -16.14 29.17 12.22
CA THR A 83 -15.93 27.77 12.59
C THR A 83 -14.91 27.08 11.71
N PHE A 84 -14.72 27.52 10.45
CA PHE A 84 -13.69 27.04 9.54
C PHE A 84 -12.33 27.71 9.71
N GLU A 85 -12.20 28.75 10.55
CA GLU A 85 -10.94 29.45 10.79
C GLU A 85 -9.78 28.51 11.24
N PRO A 86 -9.99 27.51 12.14
CA PRO A 86 -8.94 26.57 12.50
C PRO A 86 -8.44 25.74 11.31
N VAL A 87 -9.38 25.31 10.45
CA VAL A 87 -9.06 24.56 9.22
C VAL A 87 -8.27 25.45 8.24
N ALA A 88 -8.70 26.71 8.07
CA ALA A 88 -8.02 27.67 7.19
C ALA A 88 -6.59 27.97 7.64
N ARG A 89 -6.36 28.08 8.95
CA ARG A 89 -5.04 28.44 9.51
C ARG A 89 -3.94 27.48 9.10
N TRP A 90 -4.14 26.19 9.25
CA TRP A 90 -3.10 25.20 8.91
C TRP A 90 -3.00 24.96 7.41
N LEU A 91 -4.12 25.06 6.65
CA LEU A 91 -4.09 24.96 5.19
C LEU A 91 -3.35 26.15 4.55
N ASP A 92 -3.64 27.38 4.99
CA ASP A 92 -2.99 28.61 4.47
C ASP A 92 -1.50 28.68 4.88
N ALA A 93 -1.14 28.10 6.04
CA ALA A 93 0.24 28.02 6.51
C ALA A 93 1.06 26.91 5.83
N ASP A 94 0.45 26.11 4.94
CA ASP A 94 1.07 24.96 4.25
C ASP A 94 1.86 24.04 5.20
N ARG A 95 1.25 23.68 6.33
CA ARG A 95 1.82 22.81 7.37
C ARG A 95 0.80 21.75 7.81
N PRO A 96 1.26 20.65 8.42
CA PRO A 96 0.33 19.70 9.06
C PRO A 96 -0.44 20.39 10.20
N PRO A 97 -1.69 19.95 10.47
CA PRO A 97 -2.47 20.45 11.60
C PRO A 97 -1.84 20.01 12.93
N THR A 98 -2.00 20.83 13.97
CA THR A 98 -1.77 20.41 15.35
C THR A 98 -2.89 19.45 15.78
N ASP A 99 -2.70 18.73 16.90
CA ASP A 99 -3.72 17.80 17.42
C ASP A 99 -5.08 18.49 17.64
N ASP A 100 -5.07 19.70 18.18
CA ASP A 100 -6.30 20.51 18.37
C ASP A 100 -6.94 20.91 17.03
N GLU A 101 -6.12 21.31 16.04
CA GLU A 101 -6.60 21.68 14.70
C GLU A 101 -7.14 20.45 13.95
N LEU A 102 -6.51 19.29 14.15
CA LEU A 102 -6.97 17.99 13.60
C LEU A 102 -8.35 17.63 14.17
N GLU A 103 -8.51 17.66 15.50
CA GLU A 103 -9.77 17.37 16.16
C GLU A 103 -10.87 18.34 15.68
N GLN A 104 -10.58 19.65 15.66
CA GLN A 104 -11.50 20.66 15.18
C GLN A 104 -11.85 20.46 13.70
N THR A 105 -10.93 20.03 12.87
CA THR A 105 -11.16 19.75 11.45
C THR A 105 -12.10 18.56 11.27
N LEU A 106 -11.84 17.46 11.98
CA LEU A 106 -12.66 16.24 11.91
C LEU A 106 -14.07 16.45 12.50
N ASP A 107 -14.24 17.36 13.46
CA ASP A 107 -15.53 17.66 14.11
C ASP A 107 -16.38 18.68 13.34
N GLN A 108 -15.87 19.29 12.27
CA GLN A 108 -16.60 20.30 11.47
C GLN A 108 -18.00 19.88 11.02
N PRO A 109 -18.24 18.65 10.51
CA PRO A 109 -19.58 18.25 10.09
C PRO A 109 -20.60 18.28 11.24
N ARG A 110 -20.19 17.87 12.44
CA ARG A 110 -21.05 17.91 13.65
C ARG A 110 -21.35 19.33 14.09
N ARG A 111 -20.35 20.21 14.11
CA ARG A 111 -20.49 21.62 14.48
C ARG A 111 -21.45 22.36 13.55
N GLN A 112 -21.30 22.15 12.24
CA GLN A 112 -22.20 22.76 11.26
C GLN A 112 -23.63 22.23 11.41
N ALA A 113 -23.80 20.93 11.58
CA ALA A 113 -25.09 20.31 11.82
C ALA A 113 -25.78 20.85 13.10
N ALA A 114 -25.03 21.03 14.18
CA ALA A 114 -25.53 21.58 15.42
C ALA A 114 -26.06 23.02 15.26
N TRP A 115 -25.35 23.89 14.53
CA TRP A 115 -25.80 25.23 14.24
C TRP A 115 -27.09 25.25 13.39
N VAL A 116 -27.17 24.38 12.39
CA VAL A 116 -28.36 24.21 11.56
C VAL A 116 -29.54 23.78 12.41
N LEU A 117 -29.35 22.80 13.30
CA LEU A 117 -30.38 22.31 14.19
C LEU A 117 -30.92 23.43 15.09
N LEU A 118 -30.06 24.21 15.73
CA LEU A 118 -30.44 25.37 16.57
C LEU A 118 -31.25 26.40 15.78
N PHE A 119 -30.83 26.69 14.56
CA PHE A 119 -31.54 27.61 13.68
C PHE A 119 -32.94 27.12 13.35
N TRP A 120 -33.09 25.83 12.99
CA TRP A 120 -34.40 25.24 12.70
C TRP A 120 -35.32 25.20 13.91
N PHE A 121 -34.81 24.89 15.11
CA PHE A 121 -35.59 24.94 16.35
C PHE A 121 -36.04 26.38 16.65
N GLY A 122 -35.18 27.38 16.48
CA GLY A 122 -35.54 28.77 16.64
C GLY A 122 -36.62 29.21 15.65
N GLY A 123 -36.53 28.79 14.38
CA GLY A 123 -37.57 29.05 13.38
C GLY A 123 -38.92 28.37 13.71
N ALA A 124 -38.87 27.10 14.04
CA ALA A 124 -40.06 26.35 14.42
C ALA A 124 -40.80 27.00 15.61
N ALA A 125 -40.06 27.42 16.63
CA ALA A 125 -40.62 28.13 17.81
C ALA A 125 -41.19 29.50 17.44
N LEU A 126 -40.46 30.28 16.62
CA LEU A 126 -40.91 31.63 16.19
C LEU A 126 -42.20 31.54 15.38
N PHE A 127 -42.23 30.68 14.35
CA PHE A 127 -43.41 30.57 13.49
C PHE A 127 -44.61 29.99 14.24
N ALA A 128 -44.42 29.00 15.12
CA ALA A 128 -45.48 28.51 15.99
C ALA A 128 -46.04 29.59 16.91
N ALA A 129 -45.16 30.39 17.53
CA ALA A 129 -45.60 31.49 18.41
C ALA A 129 -46.42 32.55 17.66
N ILE A 130 -46.00 32.95 16.45
CA ILE A 130 -46.74 33.92 15.61
C ILE A 130 -48.17 33.44 15.37
N HIS A 131 -48.36 32.15 15.09
CA HIS A 131 -49.67 31.56 14.80
C HIS A 131 -50.53 31.30 16.05
N MET A 132 -49.94 31.36 17.25
CA MET A 132 -50.64 31.16 18.53
C MET A 132 -51.06 32.48 19.22
N VAL A 133 -50.53 33.64 18.83
CA VAL A 133 -50.82 34.92 19.46
C VAL A 133 -52.21 35.45 19.01
N PRO A 134 -53.16 35.61 19.95
CA PRO A 134 -54.49 36.16 19.64
C PRO A 134 -54.40 37.60 19.11
N GLY A 135 -55.15 37.91 18.07
CA GLY A 135 -55.20 39.25 17.46
C GLY A 135 -54.14 39.49 16.39
N ASN A 136 -53.24 38.53 16.14
CA ASN A 136 -52.33 38.56 14.99
C ASN A 136 -53.13 38.24 13.70
N PRO A 137 -52.93 38.94 12.59
CA PRO A 137 -53.58 38.66 11.30
C PRO A 137 -53.39 37.21 10.79
N VAL A 138 -52.29 36.56 11.21
CA VAL A 138 -51.94 35.17 10.86
C VAL A 138 -52.33 34.16 11.96
N HIS A 139 -53.14 34.60 12.95
CA HIS A 139 -53.56 33.72 14.05
C HIS A 139 -54.48 32.60 13.56
N HIS A 140 -54.17 31.39 13.97
CA HIS A 140 -54.90 30.16 13.70
C HIS A 140 -55.21 29.40 15.01
N ASP A 141 -55.93 28.29 14.91
CA ASP A 141 -56.08 27.36 16.02
C ASP A 141 -54.71 27.00 16.64
N PRO A 142 -54.54 27.02 17.98
CA PRO A 142 -53.34 26.60 18.65
C PRO A 142 -52.81 25.21 18.22
N ARG A 143 -53.71 24.32 17.79
CA ARG A 143 -53.32 23.00 17.23
C ARG A 143 -52.52 23.13 15.95
N TYR A 144 -52.86 24.11 15.10
CA TYR A 144 -52.09 24.40 13.89
C TYR A 144 -50.71 24.96 14.21
N GLY A 145 -50.62 25.83 15.23
CA GLY A 145 -49.33 26.31 15.71
C GLY A 145 -48.39 25.18 16.22
N LEU A 146 -48.97 24.22 16.96
CA LEU A 146 -48.21 23.03 17.38
C LEU A 146 -47.81 22.17 16.19
N LEU A 147 -48.66 22.06 15.16
CA LEU A 147 -48.30 21.35 13.93
C LEU A 147 -47.13 22.04 13.19
N ILE A 148 -47.15 23.37 13.11
CA ILE A 148 -46.03 24.17 12.54
C ILE A 148 -44.73 23.86 13.28
N ALA A 149 -44.77 23.88 14.63
CA ALA A 149 -43.58 23.54 15.43
C ALA A 149 -43.08 22.13 15.14
N ALA A 150 -43.98 21.14 15.15
CA ALA A 150 -43.61 19.76 14.91
C ALA A 150 -43.03 19.54 13.49
N ILE A 151 -43.67 20.05 12.45
CA ILE A 151 -43.20 19.93 11.05
C ILE A 151 -41.91 20.71 10.86
N GLY A 152 -41.75 21.90 11.43
CA GLY A 152 -40.53 22.67 11.40
C GLY A 152 -39.33 21.92 12.04
N ILE A 153 -39.55 21.29 13.19
CA ILE A 153 -38.57 20.45 13.86
C ILE A 153 -38.19 19.23 13.00
N LEU A 154 -39.19 18.53 12.45
CA LEU A 154 -38.97 17.36 11.60
C LEU A 154 -38.21 17.72 10.32
N GLY A 155 -38.60 18.80 9.64
CA GLY A 155 -37.87 19.32 8.49
C GLY A 155 -36.44 19.73 8.84
N GLY A 156 -36.28 20.37 10.01
CA GLY A 156 -34.96 20.75 10.54
C GLY A 156 -34.06 19.56 10.83
N LEU A 157 -34.57 18.48 11.37
CA LEU A 157 -33.83 17.25 11.60
C LEU A 157 -33.32 16.64 10.25
N ALA A 158 -34.20 16.59 9.25
CA ALA A 158 -33.79 16.10 7.91
C ALA A 158 -32.74 17.02 7.25
N ALA A 159 -32.94 18.35 7.34
CA ALA A 159 -31.99 19.34 6.83
C ALA A 159 -30.62 19.29 7.56
N THR A 160 -30.64 19.04 8.87
CA THR A 160 -29.42 18.84 9.69
C THR A 160 -28.61 17.63 9.23
N MET A 161 -29.27 16.49 8.98
CA MET A 161 -28.60 15.30 8.49
C MET A 161 -28.02 15.50 7.09
N MET A 162 -28.77 16.12 6.19
CA MET A 162 -28.28 16.48 4.87
C MET A 162 -27.05 17.41 4.95
N THR A 163 -27.09 18.42 5.82
CA THR A 163 -25.94 19.32 6.04
C THR A 163 -24.73 18.57 6.54
N TYR A 164 -24.92 17.67 7.55
CA TYR A 164 -23.85 16.83 8.04
C TYR A 164 -23.17 16.05 6.89
N LEU A 165 -23.96 15.35 6.08
CA LEU A 165 -23.46 14.53 4.97
C LEU A 165 -22.77 15.37 3.88
N LEU A 166 -23.31 16.53 3.52
CA LEU A 166 -22.72 17.42 2.51
C LEU A 166 -21.41 18.03 2.97
N VAL A 167 -21.31 18.42 4.25
CA VAL A 167 -20.09 18.97 4.83
C VAL A 167 -19.04 17.88 4.97
N ASP A 168 -19.39 16.70 5.48
CA ASP A 168 -18.52 15.52 5.59
C ASP A 168 -17.92 15.16 4.23
N GLN A 169 -18.76 14.99 3.20
CA GLN A 169 -18.30 14.67 1.86
C GLN A 169 -17.43 15.77 1.25
N SER A 170 -17.78 17.05 1.50
CA SER A 170 -17.01 18.17 0.96
C SER A 170 -15.64 18.33 1.62
N LEU A 171 -15.49 17.90 2.87
CA LEU A 171 -14.25 17.99 3.64
C LEU A 171 -13.31 16.79 3.44
N ARG A 172 -13.72 15.74 2.74
CA ARG A 172 -12.86 14.56 2.52
C ARG A 172 -11.46 14.88 2.01
N PRO A 173 -11.27 15.76 1.00
CA PRO A 173 -9.91 16.12 0.58
C PRO A 173 -9.08 16.79 1.68
N VAL A 174 -9.73 17.53 2.59
CA VAL A 174 -9.07 18.16 3.74
C VAL A 174 -8.76 17.13 4.81
N PHE A 175 -9.66 16.17 5.05
CA PHE A 175 -9.42 15.04 5.95
C PHE A 175 -8.25 14.18 5.49
N ALA A 176 -8.15 13.92 4.20
CA ALA A 176 -7.04 13.18 3.63
C ALA A 176 -5.69 13.86 3.90
N LEU A 177 -5.62 15.18 3.74
CA LEU A 177 -4.43 15.96 4.07
C LEU A 177 -4.13 15.95 5.58
N ALA A 178 -5.17 16.14 6.40
CA ALA A 178 -5.02 16.17 7.84
C ALA A 178 -4.57 14.81 8.42
N LEU A 179 -5.03 13.71 7.83
CA LEU A 179 -4.75 12.33 8.26
C LEU A 179 -3.51 11.71 7.60
N ALA A 180 -2.89 12.40 6.65
CA ALA A 180 -1.74 11.86 5.91
C ALA A 180 -0.54 11.49 6.81
N GLN A 181 -0.37 12.18 7.94
CA GLN A 181 0.75 11.95 8.88
C GLN A 181 0.31 11.43 10.25
N THR A 182 -0.98 11.52 10.58
CA THR A 182 -1.48 11.18 11.92
C THR A 182 -2.70 10.28 11.78
N THR A 183 -2.64 9.07 12.32
CA THR A 183 -3.80 8.19 12.35
C THR A 183 -4.51 8.35 13.68
N PRO A 184 -5.77 8.82 13.73
CA PRO A 184 -6.51 8.91 14.97
C PRO A 184 -6.74 7.50 15.55
N LEU A 185 -6.55 7.35 16.85
CA LEU A 185 -6.77 6.07 17.55
C LEU A 185 -8.26 5.76 17.74
N ARG A 186 -9.15 6.74 17.57
CA ARG A 186 -10.61 6.60 17.77
C ARG A 186 -11.35 7.31 16.64
N PRO A 187 -12.56 6.80 16.27
CA PRO A 187 -13.39 7.51 15.30
C PRO A 187 -13.87 8.85 15.87
N HIS A 188 -13.74 9.91 15.08
CA HIS A 188 -14.17 11.28 15.45
C HIS A 188 -15.48 11.69 14.77
N THR A 189 -15.87 10.99 13.70
CA THR A 189 -17.12 11.23 12.97
C THR A 189 -18.18 10.16 13.29
N LEU A 190 -19.39 10.32 12.76
CA LEU A 190 -20.42 9.28 12.89
C LEU A 190 -19.96 7.99 12.22
N GLY A 191 -20.04 6.89 12.96
CA GLY A 191 -19.74 5.57 12.43
C GLY A 191 -20.71 5.15 11.31
N VAL A 192 -20.32 4.19 10.50
CA VAL A 192 -21.11 3.70 9.36
C VAL A 192 -22.54 3.34 9.77
N ARG A 193 -22.68 2.56 10.85
CA ARG A 193 -24.00 2.15 11.37
C ARG A 193 -24.86 3.36 11.76
N GLN A 194 -24.28 4.31 12.50
CA GLN A 194 -24.98 5.50 12.95
C GLN A 194 -25.39 6.38 11.77
N ARG A 195 -24.51 6.53 10.78
CA ARG A 195 -24.74 7.31 9.56
C ARG A 195 -25.90 6.73 8.75
N ILE A 196 -25.95 5.41 8.56
CA ILE A 196 -27.04 4.74 7.83
C ILE A 196 -28.37 4.85 8.60
N LEU A 197 -28.37 4.55 9.90
CA LEU A 197 -29.59 4.60 10.72
C LEU A 197 -30.15 6.03 10.82
N ALA A 198 -29.26 7.03 11.04
CA ALA A 198 -29.68 8.43 11.06
C ALA A 198 -30.21 8.89 9.70
N SER A 199 -29.57 8.49 8.60
CA SER A 199 -30.02 8.81 7.24
C SER A 199 -31.40 8.23 6.94
N TRP A 200 -31.66 6.98 7.36
CA TRP A 200 -32.97 6.37 7.23
C TRP A 200 -34.01 7.06 8.12
N ALA A 201 -33.70 7.27 9.40
CA ALA A 201 -34.63 7.87 10.36
C ALA A 201 -34.97 9.32 9.97
N LEU A 202 -34.00 10.12 9.61
CA LEU A 202 -34.20 11.54 9.32
C LEU A 202 -34.57 11.81 7.84
N GLY A 203 -34.31 10.85 6.94
CA GLY A 203 -34.75 10.95 5.55
C GLY A 203 -36.15 10.40 5.28
N SER A 204 -36.53 9.29 5.92
CA SER A 204 -37.76 8.56 5.64
C SER A 204 -38.75 8.60 6.80
N ALA A 205 -38.33 8.26 8.04
CA ALA A 205 -39.25 8.18 9.18
C ALA A 205 -39.86 9.54 9.52
N VAL A 206 -39.12 10.64 9.34
CA VAL A 206 -39.62 12.02 9.51
C VAL A 206 -40.86 12.28 8.68
N VAL A 207 -40.91 11.81 7.44
CA VAL A 207 -42.06 12.00 6.54
C VAL A 207 -43.28 11.23 7.04
N PHE A 208 -43.10 9.98 7.49
CA PHE A 208 -44.22 9.20 8.08
C PHE A 208 -44.79 9.86 9.33
N VAL A 209 -43.91 10.41 10.19
CA VAL A 209 -44.34 11.16 11.38
C VAL A 209 -45.08 12.44 10.99
N ALA A 210 -44.62 13.18 9.98
CA ALA A 210 -45.29 14.37 9.47
C ALA A 210 -46.68 14.04 8.92
N ILE A 211 -46.84 12.95 8.18
CA ILE A 211 -48.15 12.46 7.70
C ILE A 211 -49.06 12.13 8.88
N ALA A 212 -48.56 11.41 9.90
CA ALA A 212 -49.34 11.02 11.07
C ALA A 212 -49.79 12.22 11.94
N LEU A 213 -48.99 13.30 11.97
CA LEU A 213 -49.28 14.51 12.73
C LEU A 213 -50.26 15.45 12.00
N THR A 214 -50.33 15.41 10.67
CA THR A 214 -51.17 16.33 9.88
C THR A 214 -52.65 16.38 10.32
N PRO A 215 -53.33 15.24 10.59
CA PRO A 215 -54.75 15.26 11.03
C PRO A 215 -54.99 16.01 12.33
N LEU A 216 -53.98 16.17 13.18
CA LEU A 216 -54.10 16.86 14.48
C LEU A 216 -54.30 18.38 14.36
N GLY A 217 -53.82 18.97 13.25
CA GLY A 217 -53.86 20.41 13.05
C GLY A 217 -54.45 20.87 11.70
N SER A 218 -54.74 19.94 10.79
CA SER A 218 -55.30 20.28 9.47
C SER A 218 -56.28 19.20 8.96
N PRO A 219 -57.43 19.59 8.36
CA PRO A 219 -58.35 18.65 7.73
C PRO A 219 -57.86 18.20 6.32
N ARG A 220 -56.82 18.82 5.75
CA ARG A 220 -56.36 18.62 4.37
C ARG A 220 -55.39 17.46 4.23
N VAL A 221 -55.75 16.31 4.77
CA VAL A 221 -54.85 15.12 4.83
C VAL A 221 -54.49 14.59 3.44
N GLU A 222 -55.42 14.61 2.49
CA GLU A 222 -55.17 14.15 1.12
C GLU A 222 -54.08 14.99 0.43
N LEU A 223 -54.13 16.31 0.54
CA LEU A 223 -53.13 17.22 0.00
C LEU A 223 -51.78 17.01 0.65
N ALA A 224 -51.76 16.77 1.97
CA ALA A 224 -50.53 16.44 2.70
C ALA A 224 -49.89 15.16 2.16
N LEU A 225 -50.65 14.11 1.88
CA LEU A 225 -50.15 12.86 1.31
C LEU A 225 -49.58 13.08 -0.08
N TRP A 226 -50.34 13.79 -0.97
CA TRP A 226 -49.87 14.09 -2.31
C TRP A 226 -48.57 14.92 -2.34
N PHE A 227 -48.29 15.70 -1.33
CA PHE A 227 -47.08 16.49 -1.21
C PHE A 227 -45.93 15.71 -0.53
N LEU A 228 -46.19 15.14 0.66
CA LEU A 228 -45.17 14.53 1.50
C LEU A 228 -44.62 13.22 0.93
N VAL A 229 -45.43 12.43 0.23
CA VAL A 229 -44.97 11.17 -0.33
C VAL A 229 -43.87 11.38 -1.41
N PRO A 230 -44.06 12.24 -2.44
CA PRO A 230 -42.98 12.53 -3.38
C PRO A 230 -41.78 13.21 -2.75
N VAL A 231 -41.99 14.15 -1.80
CA VAL A 231 -40.90 14.81 -1.09
C VAL A 231 -40.10 13.82 -0.26
N GLY A 232 -40.79 12.90 0.43
CA GLY A 232 -40.12 11.87 1.22
C GLY A 232 -39.31 10.86 0.38
N LEU A 233 -39.92 10.43 -0.74
CA LEU A 233 -39.24 9.52 -1.65
C LEU A 233 -37.98 10.16 -2.30
N THR A 234 -38.09 11.40 -2.76
CA THR A 234 -36.98 12.11 -3.41
C THR A 234 -35.96 12.58 -2.39
N GLY A 235 -36.35 13.26 -1.32
CA GLY A 235 -35.47 13.78 -0.29
C GLY A 235 -34.79 12.65 0.52
N GLY A 236 -35.59 11.68 0.98
CA GLY A 236 -35.10 10.51 1.69
C GLY A 236 -34.17 9.66 0.81
N GLY A 237 -34.55 9.45 -0.47
CA GLY A 237 -33.70 8.76 -1.44
C GLY A 237 -32.35 9.47 -1.65
N LEU A 238 -32.37 10.82 -1.73
CA LEU A 238 -31.15 11.60 -1.87
C LEU A 238 -30.23 11.47 -0.63
N ILE A 239 -30.80 11.57 0.58
CA ILE A 239 -30.04 11.41 1.83
C ILE A 239 -29.39 10.01 1.89
N ILE A 240 -30.16 8.96 1.58
CA ILE A 240 -29.66 7.57 1.59
C ILE A 240 -28.59 7.38 0.50
N MET A 241 -28.78 7.96 -0.69
CA MET A 241 -27.79 7.88 -1.77
C MET A 241 -26.47 8.52 -1.37
N VAL A 242 -26.49 9.72 -0.77
CA VAL A 242 -25.29 10.41 -0.29
C VAL A 242 -24.60 9.59 0.81
N ALA A 243 -25.38 9.06 1.76
CA ALA A 243 -24.86 8.20 2.83
C ALA A 243 -24.23 6.90 2.26
N ALA A 244 -24.90 6.25 1.31
CA ALA A 244 -24.39 5.03 0.68
C ALA A 244 -23.06 5.28 -0.07
N LYS A 245 -22.97 6.37 -0.85
CA LYS A 245 -21.74 6.76 -1.54
C LYS A 245 -20.59 7.03 -0.56
N SER A 246 -20.90 7.59 0.62
CA SER A 246 -19.88 7.89 1.64
C SER A 246 -19.19 6.62 2.19
N VAL A 247 -19.82 5.46 2.05
CA VAL A 247 -19.29 4.16 2.48
C VAL A 247 -18.76 3.33 1.30
N ALA A 248 -19.52 3.30 0.19
CA ALA A 248 -19.20 2.46 -0.94
C ALA A 248 -17.93 2.90 -1.67
N ALA A 249 -17.67 4.20 -1.82
CA ALA A 249 -16.51 4.71 -2.54
C ALA A 249 -15.17 4.33 -1.87
N PRO A 250 -14.96 4.56 -0.56
CA PRO A 250 -13.75 4.11 0.14
C PRO A 250 -13.52 2.60 0.07
N ILE A 251 -14.59 1.80 0.22
CA ILE A 251 -14.49 0.33 0.12
C ILE A 251 -14.08 -0.08 -1.29
N GLY A 252 -14.61 0.58 -2.33
CA GLY A 252 -14.21 0.37 -3.71
C GLY A 252 -12.74 0.67 -3.96
N ALA A 253 -12.23 1.79 -3.42
CA ALA A 253 -10.82 2.16 -3.50
C ALA A 253 -9.91 1.12 -2.82
N MET A 254 -10.30 0.65 -1.63
CA MET A 254 -9.56 -0.41 -0.91
C MET A 254 -9.53 -1.72 -1.69
N ARG A 255 -10.66 -2.11 -2.32
CA ARG A 255 -10.70 -3.30 -3.16
C ARG A 255 -9.75 -3.19 -4.35
N GLY A 256 -9.68 -2.02 -4.99
CA GLY A 256 -8.73 -1.76 -6.08
C GLY A 256 -7.27 -1.85 -5.63
N ALA A 257 -6.93 -1.25 -4.50
CA ALA A 257 -5.59 -1.32 -3.93
C ALA A 257 -5.21 -2.74 -3.47
N LEU A 258 -6.18 -3.53 -2.98
CA LEU A 258 -5.95 -4.94 -2.62
C LEU A 258 -5.59 -5.78 -3.85
N ALA A 259 -6.28 -5.57 -4.97
CA ALA A 259 -5.95 -6.25 -6.24
C ALA A 259 -4.53 -5.91 -6.72
N GLN A 260 -4.07 -4.67 -6.58
CA GLN A 260 -2.69 -4.29 -6.89
C GLN A 260 -1.66 -5.02 -6.00
N ILE A 261 -1.97 -5.18 -4.70
CA ILE A 261 -1.12 -5.98 -3.79
C ILE A 261 -1.08 -7.45 -4.21
N GLU A 262 -2.22 -8.03 -4.63
CA GLU A 262 -2.29 -9.41 -5.14
C GLU A 262 -1.44 -9.59 -6.42
N GLU A 263 -1.33 -8.57 -7.24
CA GLU A 263 -0.46 -8.53 -8.43
C GLU A 263 1.02 -8.26 -8.11
N GLY A 264 1.35 -8.05 -6.82
CA GLY A 264 2.73 -7.83 -6.34
C GLY A 264 3.12 -6.36 -6.18
N ASP A 265 2.23 -5.40 -6.43
CA ASP A 265 2.49 -3.99 -6.14
C ASP A 265 2.25 -3.67 -4.65
N PHE A 266 3.25 -3.95 -3.83
CA PHE A 266 3.22 -3.63 -2.39
C PHE A 266 3.35 -2.12 -2.10
N GLY A 267 3.54 -1.30 -3.14
CA GLY A 267 3.52 0.17 -3.07
C GLY A 267 2.11 0.76 -3.03
N ALA A 268 1.08 -0.03 -3.38
CA ALA A 268 -0.31 0.42 -3.40
C ALA A 268 -0.75 1.01 -2.06
N ARG A 269 -1.40 2.18 -2.11
CA ARG A 269 -1.93 2.90 -0.94
C ARG A 269 -3.33 3.40 -1.21
N VAL A 270 -4.14 3.49 -0.17
CA VAL A 270 -5.45 4.15 -0.19
C VAL A 270 -5.38 5.46 0.55
N GLU A 271 -6.12 6.45 0.06
CA GLU A 271 -6.24 7.73 0.73
C GLU A 271 -7.11 7.58 1.98
N VAL A 272 -6.62 8.05 3.13
CA VAL A 272 -7.39 8.04 4.39
C VAL A 272 -8.17 9.33 4.48
N ASP A 273 -9.41 9.32 3.98
CA ASP A 273 -10.27 10.50 3.78
C ASP A 273 -11.51 10.54 4.70
N ASP A 274 -11.62 9.62 5.64
CA ASP A 274 -12.75 9.48 6.56
C ASP A 274 -12.26 9.36 8.01
N GLY A 275 -12.87 10.12 8.93
CA GLY A 275 -12.57 10.05 10.36
C GLY A 275 -13.36 8.97 11.12
N SER A 276 -14.10 8.10 10.44
CA SER A 276 -14.89 7.00 11.01
C SER A 276 -14.14 5.67 11.04
N GLU A 277 -14.84 4.56 11.29
CA GLU A 277 -14.30 3.20 11.22
C GLU A 277 -13.71 2.88 9.83
N VAL A 278 -14.24 3.49 8.77
CA VAL A 278 -13.74 3.30 7.40
C VAL A 278 -12.34 3.90 7.25
N GLY A 279 -12.09 5.09 7.78
CA GLY A 279 -10.75 5.69 7.77
C GLY A 279 -9.75 4.90 8.61
N LEU A 280 -10.17 4.35 9.76
CA LEU A 280 -9.32 3.45 10.54
C LEU A 280 -8.97 2.19 9.76
N LEU A 281 -9.90 1.66 8.96
CA LEU A 281 -9.67 0.51 8.10
C LEU A 281 -8.71 0.86 6.96
N GLN A 282 -8.88 2.02 6.29
CA GLN A 282 -7.95 2.53 5.28
C GLN A 282 -6.52 2.67 5.83
N ALA A 283 -6.38 3.26 7.01
CA ALA A 283 -5.09 3.40 7.69
C ALA A 283 -4.48 2.04 8.08
N GLY A 284 -5.30 1.09 8.53
CA GLY A 284 -4.89 -0.29 8.80
C GLY A 284 -4.35 -0.99 7.55
N PHE A 285 -5.05 -0.84 6.43
CA PHE A 285 -4.62 -1.34 5.12
C PHE A 285 -3.24 -0.77 4.72
N ASN A 286 -3.05 0.55 4.83
CA ASN A 286 -1.78 1.18 4.48
C ASN A 286 -0.63 0.70 5.36
N ARG A 287 -0.85 0.44 6.66
CA ARG A 287 0.16 -0.15 7.55
C ARG A 287 0.51 -1.57 7.14
N MET A 288 -0.47 -2.39 6.79
CA MET A 288 -0.26 -3.75 6.27
C MET A 288 0.56 -3.73 4.98
N ALA A 289 0.17 -2.88 4.01
CA ALA A 289 0.88 -2.73 2.74
C ALA A 289 2.33 -2.25 2.93
N ALA A 290 2.59 -1.34 3.87
CA ALA A 290 3.95 -0.91 4.23
C ALA A 290 4.78 -2.06 4.81
N GLY A 291 4.19 -2.88 5.70
CA GLY A 291 4.87 -4.05 6.25
C GLY A 291 5.19 -5.12 5.19
N LEU A 292 4.31 -5.33 4.21
CA LEU A 292 4.57 -6.22 3.07
C LEU A 292 5.69 -5.69 2.17
N SER A 293 5.68 -4.39 1.85
CA SER A 293 6.72 -3.73 1.05
C SER A 293 8.10 -3.83 1.71
N GLU A 294 8.19 -3.60 3.02
CA GLU A 294 9.44 -3.75 3.78
C GLU A 294 9.93 -5.20 3.80
N ARG A 295 9.02 -6.16 3.98
CA ARG A 295 9.37 -7.58 3.96
C ARG A 295 9.91 -8.00 2.58
N GLU A 296 9.30 -7.53 1.47
CA GLU A 296 9.77 -7.85 0.13
C GLU A 296 11.12 -7.20 -0.15
N ARG A 297 11.31 -5.94 0.27
CA ARG A 297 12.61 -5.28 0.17
C ARG A 297 13.71 -6.02 0.93
N LEU A 298 13.41 -6.49 2.15
CA LEU A 298 14.35 -7.32 2.90
C LEU A 298 14.65 -8.61 2.15
N ARG A 299 13.64 -9.25 1.55
CA ARG A 299 13.80 -10.47 0.76
C ARG A 299 14.68 -10.25 -0.49
N GLU A 300 14.49 -9.13 -1.20
CA GLU A 300 15.33 -8.76 -2.34
C GLU A 300 16.80 -8.54 -1.92
N VAL A 301 17.03 -7.80 -0.83
CA VAL A 301 18.37 -7.57 -0.29
C VAL A 301 19.01 -8.90 0.14
N PHE A 302 18.28 -9.76 0.86
CA PHE A 302 18.78 -11.07 1.25
C PHE A 302 19.06 -11.97 0.04
N GLY A 303 18.22 -11.93 -1.01
CA GLY A 303 18.42 -12.69 -2.24
C GLY A 303 19.67 -12.32 -3.01
N THR A 304 20.23 -11.12 -2.76
CA THR A 304 21.52 -10.70 -3.33
C THR A 304 22.73 -11.32 -2.57
N TYR A 305 22.57 -11.66 -1.30
CA TYR A 305 23.63 -12.17 -0.43
C TYR A 305 23.57 -13.67 -0.18
N VAL A 306 22.43 -14.31 -0.47
CA VAL A 306 22.24 -15.76 -0.26
C VAL A 306 21.81 -16.39 -1.59
N ASP A 307 22.51 -17.47 -1.98
CA ASP A 307 22.14 -18.25 -3.16
C ASP A 307 20.67 -18.71 -3.08
N ARG A 308 19.94 -18.57 -4.19
CA ARG A 308 18.51 -18.84 -4.26
C ARG A 308 18.16 -20.30 -3.90
N GLU A 309 18.98 -21.26 -4.35
CA GLU A 309 18.76 -22.69 -4.05
C GLU A 309 18.94 -22.98 -2.56
N ILE A 310 19.93 -22.31 -1.94
CA ILE A 310 20.17 -22.40 -0.48
C ILE A 310 19.02 -21.78 0.29
N ALA A 311 18.54 -20.60 -0.11
CA ALA A 311 17.38 -19.94 0.54
C ALA A 311 16.13 -20.81 0.45
N GLU A 312 15.84 -21.43 -0.69
CA GLU A 312 14.72 -22.36 -0.87
C GLU A 312 14.88 -23.64 -0.05
N HIS A 313 16.09 -24.16 0.11
CA HIS A 313 16.39 -25.32 0.94
C HIS A 313 16.13 -25.02 2.42
N ILE A 314 16.64 -23.89 2.92
CA ILE A 314 16.45 -23.44 4.30
C ILE A 314 14.96 -23.21 4.61
N LEU A 315 14.20 -22.65 3.67
CA LEU A 315 12.75 -22.41 3.85
C LEU A 315 11.94 -23.71 3.91
N ARG A 316 12.39 -24.79 3.23
CA ARG A 316 11.69 -26.09 3.22
C ARG A 316 12.06 -26.99 4.39
N GLU A 317 13.35 -27.06 4.72
CA GLU A 317 13.89 -28.05 5.66
C GLU A 317 14.31 -27.44 7.00
N GLY A 318 14.28 -26.10 7.09
CA GLY A 318 14.70 -25.36 8.27
C GLY A 318 16.21 -25.24 8.39
N THR A 319 16.67 -24.62 9.49
CA THR A 319 18.09 -24.43 9.80
C THR A 319 18.67 -25.58 10.62
N SER A 320 18.40 -26.83 10.25
CA SER A 320 18.99 -27.98 10.94
C SER A 320 20.51 -27.94 10.82
N LEU A 321 21.22 -28.10 11.96
CA LEU A 321 22.67 -28.19 12.02
C LEU A 321 23.20 -29.59 11.68
N ALA A 322 22.32 -30.58 11.50
CA ALA A 322 22.72 -31.92 11.10
C ALA A 322 23.14 -31.89 9.64
N GLY A 323 24.44 -31.87 9.38
CA GLY A 323 24.97 -32.03 8.04
C GLY A 323 24.65 -33.43 7.47
N GLU A 324 24.47 -33.52 6.17
CA GLU A 324 24.16 -34.75 5.46
C GLU A 324 25.35 -35.20 4.63
N GLU A 325 25.71 -36.50 4.70
CA GLU A 325 26.72 -37.05 3.82
C GLU A 325 26.19 -37.18 2.38
N VAL A 326 26.89 -36.56 1.45
CA VAL A 326 26.52 -36.55 0.03
C VAL A 326 27.75 -36.65 -0.86
N GLU A 327 27.66 -37.40 -1.97
CA GLU A 327 28.67 -37.39 -3.02
C GLU A 327 28.40 -36.20 -3.95
N VAL A 328 29.40 -35.36 -4.13
CA VAL A 328 29.36 -34.11 -4.91
C VAL A 328 30.59 -33.98 -5.81
N THR A 329 30.52 -33.11 -6.80
CA THR A 329 31.71 -32.57 -7.47
C THR A 329 31.95 -31.15 -7.02
N ILE A 330 33.18 -30.90 -6.61
CA ILE A 330 33.67 -29.62 -6.13
C ILE A 330 34.51 -29.00 -7.24
N MET A 331 34.27 -27.75 -7.53
CA MET A 331 35.04 -26.91 -8.44
C MET A 331 35.73 -25.80 -7.66
N PHE A 332 37.04 -25.76 -7.73
CA PHE A 332 37.83 -24.59 -7.38
C PHE A 332 38.28 -23.88 -8.64
N LEU A 333 38.06 -22.58 -8.68
CA LEU A 333 38.59 -21.67 -9.70
C LEU A 333 39.46 -20.63 -9.00
N ASP A 334 40.63 -20.33 -9.56
CA ASP A 334 41.53 -19.29 -9.06
C ASP A 334 42.17 -18.52 -10.24
N VAL A 335 42.49 -17.23 -9.99
CA VAL A 335 43.10 -16.40 -11.01
C VAL A 335 44.62 -16.62 -11.03
N ARG A 336 45.21 -16.78 -12.23
CA ARG A 336 46.66 -16.92 -12.37
C ARG A 336 47.35 -15.58 -12.20
N ASP A 337 48.45 -15.58 -11.43
CA ASP A 337 49.27 -14.39 -11.12
C ASP A 337 48.50 -13.18 -10.59
N PHE A 338 47.40 -13.43 -9.90
CA PHE A 338 46.56 -12.36 -9.33
C PHE A 338 47.34 -11.45 -8.38
N THR A 339 48.22 -12.01 -7.54
CA THR A 339 49.06 -11.23 -6.62
C THR A 339 49.89 -10.19 -7.36
N GLY A 340 50.52 -10.60 -8.46
CA GLY A 340 51.31 -9.69 -9.31
C GLY A 340 50.45 -8.63 -10.00
N PHE A 341 49.21 -8.96 -10.37
CA PHE A 341 48.23 -8.00 -10.88
C PHE A 341 47.82 -7.00 -9.79
N ALA A 342 47.47 -7.50 -8.62
CA ALA A 342 46.96 -6.67 -7.48
C ALA A 342 48.05 -5.70 -6.94
N GLU A 343 49.33 -6.06 -7.03
CA GLU A 343 50.42 -5.17 -6.63
C GLU A 343 50.64 -4.02 -7.62
N ARG A 344 50.28 -4.20 -8.90
CA ARG A 344 50.50 -3.21 -9.96
C ARG A 344 49.29 -2.31 -10.23
N ALA A 345 48.08 -2.80 -9.96
CA ALA A 345 46.86 -2.10 -10.27
C ALA A 345 46.30 -1.32 -9.07
N PRO A 346 45.57 -0.20 -9.27
CA PRO A 346 44.82 0.47 -8.20
C PRO A 346 43.77 -0.45 -7.60
N ALA A 347 43.53 -0.38 -6.27
CA ALA A 347 42.60 -1.25 -5.56
C ALA A 347 41.16 -1.25 -6.16
N GLN A 348 40.69 -0.12 -6.66
CA GLN A 348 39.40 -0.03 -7.33
C GLN A 348 39.34 -0.83 -8.63
N GLN A 349 40.45 -0.84 -9.40
CA GLN A 349 40.57 -1.62 -10.63
C GLN A 349 40.62 -3.12 -10.32
N VAL A 350 41.36 -3.52 -9.27
CA VAL A 350 41.42 -4.92 -8.82
C VAL A 350 40.00 -5.42 -8.48
N VAL A 351 39.25 -4.69 -7.67
CA VAL A 351 37.86 -5.04 -7.32
C VAL A 351 36.96 -5.08 -8.55
N ALA A 352 37.07 -4.11 -9.45
CA ALA A 352 36.26 -4.08 -10.67
C ALA A 352 36.54 -5.29 -11.58
N THR A 353 37.81 -5.68 -11.73
CA THR A 353 38.23 -6.85 -12.54
C THR A 353 37.72 -8.16 -11.94
N ILE A 354 37.83 -8.34 -10.61
CA ILE A 354 37.29 -9.52 -9.93
C ILE A 354 35.76 -9.58 -10.08
N ASN A 355 35.05 -8.47 -9.90
CA ASN A 355 33.59 -8.44 -10.06
C ASN A 355 33.20 -8.82 -11.49
N ARG A 356 33.90 -8.32 -12.52
CA ARG A 356 33.64 -8.72 -13.90
C ARG A 356 33.84 -10.23 -14.10
N LEU A 357 34.90 -10.81 -13.50
CA LEU A 357 35.12 -12.27 -13.54
C LEU A 357 33.94 -13.02 -12.90
N PHE A 358 33.55 -12.62 -11.70
CA PHE A 358 32.45 -13.29 -11.00
C PHE A 358 31.09 -13.13 -11.71
N GLU A 359 30.85 -12.00 -12.38
CA GLU A 359 29.69 -11.78 -13.24
C GLU A 359 29.63 -12.74 -14.44
N ARG A 360 30.77 -13.32 -14.86
CA ARG A 360 30.80 -14.35 -15.89
C ARG A 360 30.72 -15.77 -15.30
N VAL A 361 31.39 -16.02 -14.20
CA VAL A 361 31.49 -17.36 -13.60
C VAL A 361 30.20 -17.80 -12.90
N VAL A 362 29.61 -16.93 -12.08
CA VAL A 362 28.47 -17.29 -11.25
C VAL A 362 27.25 -17.74 -12.06
N PRO A 363 26.83 -17.02 -13.13
CA PRO A 363 25.70 -17.47 -13.96
C PRO A 363 25.95 -18.85 -14.57
N VAL A 364 27.15 -19.14 -15.08
CA VAL A 364 27.48 -20.42 -15.69
C VAL A 364 27.38 -21.56 -14.66
N VAL A 365 27.88 -21.35 -13.44
CA VAL A 365 27.73 -22.33 -12.36
C VAL A 365 26.24 -22.63 -12.11
N HIS A 366 25.39 -21.61 -12.03
CA HIS A 366 23.95 -21.77 -11.79
C HIS A 366 23.21 -22.42 -12.99
N GLU A 367 23.56 -22.08 -14.23
CA GLU A 367 22.97 -22.68 -15.43
C GLU A 367 23.24 -24.19 -15.48
N HIS A 368 24.42 -24.60 -15.03
CA HIS A 368 24.81 -26.00 -14.88
C HIS A 368 24.37 -26.60 -13.53
N LYS A 369 23.40 -25.99 -12.83
CA LYS A 369 22.82 -26.52 -11.58
C LYS A 369 23.82 -26.74 -10.45
N GLY A 370 24.92 -26.02 -10.47
CA GLY A 370 25.80 -25.83 -9.33
C GLY A 370 25.43 -24.62 -8.50
N HIS A 371 25.96 -24.52 -7.30
CA HIS A 371 25.87 -23.32 -6.48
C HIS A 371 27.26 -22.84 -6.10
N VAL A 372 27.41 -21.53 -5.93
CA VAL A 372 28.64 -20.93 -5.43
C VAL A 372 28.59 -20.97 -3.90
N ASP A 373 29.45 -21.77 -3.29
CA ASP A 373 29.56 -21.89 -1.84
C ASP A 373 30.15 -20.61 -1.23
N LYS A 374 31.28 -20.17 -1.76
CA LYS A 374 31.94 -18.92 -1.34
C LYS A 374 32.97 -18.41 -2.34
N PHE A 375 33.26 -17.14 -2.22
CA PHE A 375 34.43 -16.53 -2.84
C PHE A 375 35.63 -16.64 -1.89
N VAL A 376 36.77 -17.10 -2.43
CA VAL A 376 38.01 -17.29 -1.67
C VAL A 376 39.08 -16.39 -2.26
N GLY A 377 39.10 -15.13 -1.81
CA GLY A 377 39.95 -14.10 -2.43
C GLY A 377 39.54 -13.80 -3.87
N ASP A 378 40.41 -14.12 -4.81
CA ASP A 378 40.19 -14.00 -6.25
C ASP A 378 39.64 -15.29 -6.89
N GLY A 379 39.36 -16.31 -6.06
CA GLY A 379 38.86 -17.61 -6.49
C GLY A 379 37.38 -17.84 -6.12
N VAL A 380 36.83 -18.91 -6.69
CA VAL A 380 35.46 -19.36 -6.49
C VAL A 380 35.46 -20.82 -6.07
N LEU A 381 34.73 -21.13 -4.98
CA LEU A 381 34.37 -22.50 -4.62
C LEU A 381 32.92 -22.74 -5.06
N ALA A 382 32.72 -23.67 -5.98
CA ALA A 382 31.39 -24.08 -6.40
C ALA A 382 31.19 -25.59 -6.19
N VAL A 383 29.95 -25.97 -5.96
CA VAL A 383 29.52 -27.34 -5.61
C VAL A 383 28.40 -27.79 -6.52
N PHE A 384 28.54 -28.99 -7.06
CA PHE A 384 27.53 -29.65 -7.90
C PHE A 384 27.07 -30.94 -7.21
N GLY A 385 25.75 -31.08 -7.00
CA GLY A 385 25.17 -32.24 -6.32
C GLY A 385 24.67 -31.96 -4.89
N ALA A 386 24.85 -30.72 -4.39
CA ALA A 386 24.26 -30.22 -3.16
C ALA A 386 23.80 -28.77 -3.37
N PRO A 387 22.75 -28.25 -2.65
CA PRO A 387 21.91 -28.97 -1.69
C PRO A 387 20.97 -30.01 -2.33
N ARG A 388 20.75 -29.97 -3.64
CA ARG A 388 19.99 -31.00 -4.37
C ARG A 388 20.89 -32.13 -4.84
N ARG A 389 20.62 -33.34 -4.38
CA ARG A 389 21.34 -34.55 -4.85
C ARG A 389 21.11 -34.75 -6.35
N ARG A 390 22.19 -34.96 -7.08
CA ARG A 390 22.23 -35.19 -8.54
C ARG A 390 23.22 -36.27 -8.89
N ALA A 391 22.77 -37.22 -9.71
CA ALA A 391 23.64 -38.29 -10.18
C ALA A 391 24.63 -37.82 -11.28
N ASP A 392 24.26 -36.74 -11.99
CA ASP A 392 25.02 -36.16 -13.11
C ASP A 392 25.94 -34.99 -12.67
N HIS A 393 26.23 -34.88 -11.37
CA HIS A 393 27.03 -33.76 -10.82
C HIS A 393 28.45 -33.63 -11.44
N ALA A 394 29.07 -34.72 -11.83
CA ALA A 394 30.38 -34.68 -12.45
C ALA A 394 30.35 -34.15 -13.90
N ASP A 395 29.36 -34.56 -14.69
CA ASP A 395 29.14 -34.06 -16.05
C ASP A 395 28.81 -32.56 -16.05
N LEU A 396 27.93 -32.13 -15.12
CA LEU A 396 27.56 -30.73 -14.98
C LEU A 396 28.75 -29.84 -14.58
N ALA A 397 29.57 -30.31 -13.63
CA ALA A 397 30.76 -29.60 -13.21
C ALA A 397 31.78 -29.45 -14.35
N LEU A 398 31.98 -30.50 -15.15
CA LEU A 398 32.89 -30.46 -16.31
C LEU A 398 32.34 -29.53 -17.42
N ALA A 399 31.05 -29.58 -17.68
CA ALA A 399 30.40 -28.69 -18.64
C ALA A 399 30.54 -27.22 -18.22
N ALA A 400 30.27 -26.91 -16.94
CA ALA A 400 30.46 -25.58 -16.37
C ALA A 400 31.91 -25.12 -16.48
N ALA A 401 32.89 -25.97 -16.13
CA ALA A 401 34.32 -25.62 -16.22
C ALA A 401 34.75 -25.25 -17.64
N ARG A 402 34.30 -25.98 -18.66
CA ARG A 402 34.56 -25.69 -20.08
C ARG A 402 33.90 -24.40 -20.55
N GLU A 403 32.70 -24.11 -20.09
CA GLU A 403 32.02 -22.90 -20.48
C GLU A 403 32.62 -21.68 -19.79
N ILE A 404 33.04 -21.80 -18.52
CA ILE A 404 33.75 -20.76 -17.79
C ILE A 404 35.11 -20.47 -18.49
N GLU A 405 35.89 -21.50 -18.86
CA GLU A 405 37.14 -21.32 -19.58
C GLU A 405 36.96 -20.46 -20.83
N ARG A 406 36.00 -20.79 -21.70
CA ARG A 406 35.65 -20.00 -22.89
C ARG A 406 35.19 -18.59 -22.58
N ALA A 407 34.29 -18.45 -21.60
CA ALA A 407 33.72 -17.14 -21.21
C ALA A 407 34.79 -16.20 -20.65
N VAL A 408 35.80 -16.75 -19.94
CA VAL A 408 36.96 -15.98 -19.46
C VAL A 408 37.89 -15.60 -20.59
N GLU A 409 38.17 -16.51 -21.50
CA GLU A 409 39.01 -16.26 -22.68
C GLU A 409 38.37 -15.19 -23.58
N ASP A 410 37.05 -15.28 -23.83
CA ASP A 410 36.28 -14.32 -24.65
C ASP A 410 36.23 -12.91 -24.02
N GLU A 411 36.10 -12.81 -22.69
CA GLU A 411 35.99 -11.53 -22.00
C GLU A 411 37.32 -10.86 -21.71
N PHE A 412 38.35 -11.65 -21.36
CA PHE A 412 39.61 -11.13 -20.83
C PHE A 412 40.82 -11.38 -21.75
N GLY A 413 40.74 -12.37 -22.66
CA GLY A 413 41.89 -12.74 -23.51
C GLY A 413 43.18 -12.96 -22.71
N ASP A 414 44.24 -12.23 -23.05
CA ASP A 414 45.52 -12.30 -22.34
C ASP A 414 45.58 -11.48 -21.03
N GLU A 415 44.49 -10.70 -20.71
CA GLU A 415 44.47 -9.85 -19.52
C GLU A 415 44.40 -10.67 -18.23
N LEU A 416 43.66 -11.79 -18.25
CA LEU A 416 43.39 -12.61 -17.07
C LEU A 416 43.24 -14.09 -17.48
N ALA A 417 43.95 -14.97 -16.83
CA ALA A 417 43.83 -16.42 -17.00
C ALA A 417 43.40 -17.08 -15.68
N VAL A 418 42.63 -18.15 -15.79
CA VAL A 418 42.16 -18.92 -14.63
C VAL A 418 42.69 -20.34 -14.61
N GLY A 419 42.73 -20.95 -13.43
CA GLY A 419 42.93 -22.38 -13.23
C GLY A 419 41.66 -22.98 -12.61
N ILE A 420 41.20 -24.13 -13.10
CA ILE A 420 40.01 -24.82 -12.60
C ILE A 420 40.35 -26.25 -12.20
N GLY A 421 40.09 -26.59 -10.94
CA GLY A 421 40.28 -27.94 -10.40
C GLY A 421 38.92 -28.58 -10.03
N LEU A 422 38.66 -29.79 -10.59
CA LEU A 422 37.45 -30.55 -10.31
C LEU A 422 37.78 -31.80 -9.51
N ASN A 423 37.08 -32.03 -8.40
CA ASN A 423 37.19 -33.27 -7.63
C ASN A 423 35.87 -33.76 -7.14
N SER A 424 35.57 -35.03 -7.34
CA SER A 424 34.36 -35.67 -6.83
C SER A 424 34.69 -36.51 -5.58
N GLY A 425 33.75 -36.47 -4.60
CA GLY A 425 33.89 -37.27 -3.39
C GLY A 425 32.79 -36.99 -2.39
N THR A 426 32.78 -37.77 -1.30
CA THR A 426 31.83 -37.60 -0.20
C THR A 426 32.25 -36.44 0.68
N VAL A 427 31.28 -35.60 0.99
CA VAL A 427 31.39 -34.47 1.90
C VAL A 427 30.19 -34.44 2.85
N VAL A 428 30.32 -33.67 3.94
CA VAL A 428 29.18 -33.29 4.77
C VAL A 428 28.69 -31.94 4.28
N ALA A 429 27.48 -31.89 3.72
CA ALA A 429 26.80 -30.67 3.31
C ALA A 429 25.81 -30.24 4.37
N GLY A 430 25.80 -28.98 4.77
CA GLY A 430 24.88 -28.48 5.79
C GLY A 430 25.23 -27.10 6.30
N ASN A 431 24.48 -26.64 7.30
CA ASN A 431 24.69 -25.35 7.93
C ASN A 431 25.89 -25.39 8.88
N VAL A 432 26.91 -24.61 8.58
CA VAL A 432 28.16 -24.49 9.35
C VAL A 432 28.19 -23.12 10.00
N GLY A 433 28.39 -23.05 11.32
CA GLY A 433 28.50 -21.77 12.01
C GLY A 433 28.13 -21.86 13.48
N GLY A 434 27.99 -20.69 14.13
CA GLY A 434 27.64 -20.55 15.53
C GLY A 434 27.36 -19.09 15.90
N GLY A 435 26.81 -18.85 17.12
CA GLY A 435 26.52 -17.50 17.58
C GLY A 435 25.45 -16.76 16.76
N GLY A 436 24.53 -17.49 16.11
CA GLY A 436 23.47 -16.88 15.30
C GLY A 436 23.88 -16.59 13.85
N ARG A 437 25.10 -16.96 13.45
CA ARG A 437 25.58 -16.79 12.08
C ARG A 437 25.87 -18.17 11.48
N PHE A 438 25.15 -18.51 10.42
CA PHE A 438 25.26 -19.79 9.72
C PHE A 438 25.49 -19.54 8.24
N GLU A 439 26.25 -20.45 7.62
CA GLU A 439 26.54 -20.50 6.20
C GLU A 439 26.34 -21.95 5.73
N PHE A 440 25.57 -22.14 4.67
CA PHE A 440 25.47 -23.48 4.07
C PHE A 440 26.77 -23.74 3.32
N SER A 441 27.44 -24.84 3.67
CA SER A 441 28.75 -25.16 3.09
C SER A 441 29.00 -26.67 3.08
N VAL A 442 30.05 -27.10 2.36
CA VAL A 442 30.49 -28.47 2.31
C VAL A 442 31.84 -28.66 3.00
N ILE A 443 31.93 -29.68 3.85
CA ILE A 443 33.16 -30.01 4.58
C ILE A 443 33.58 -31.42 4.27
N GLY A 444 34.84 -31.62 3.90
CA GLY A 444 35.42 -32.94 3.63
C GLY A 444 36.81 -32.87 2.99
N ASP A 445 37.55 -34.00 2.96
CA ASP A 445 38.88 -34.08 2.27
C ASP A 445 38.75 -33.78 0.77
N ALA A 446 37.60 -34.09 0.19
CA ALA A 446 37.33 -33.85 -1.23
C ALA A 446 37.43 -32.36 -1.59
N VAL A 447 37.06 -31.41 -0.68
CA VAL A 447 37.20 -29.98 -0.88
C VAL A 447 38.70 -29.58 -1.00
N ASN A 448 39.50 -30.09 -0.06
CA ASN A 448 40.92 -29.79 -0.04
C ASN A 448 41.66 -30.39 -1.28
N VAL A 449 41.17 -31.55 -1.75
CA VAL A 449 41.73 -32.19 -2.95
C VAL A 449 41.41 -31.34 -4.19
N ALA A 450 40.20 -30.81 -4.33
CA ALA A 450 39.83 -29.94 -5.45
C ALA A 450 40.71 -28.67 -5.53
N SER A 451 40.94 -28.01 -4.39
CA SER A 451 41.85 -26.85 -4.31
C SER A 451 43.29 -27.20 -4.73
N ARG A 452 43.78 -28.38 -4.33
CA ARG A 452 45.13 -28.84 -4.74
C ARG A 452 45.20 -29.17 -6.22
N ILE A 453 44.15 -29.67 -6.83
CA ILE A 453 44.05 -29.94 -8.26
C ILE A 453 44.04 -28.60 -9.02
N GLU A 454 43.32 -27.60 -8.55
CA GLU A 454 43.38 -26.25 -9.10
C GLU A 454 44.86 -25.76 -9.09
N ALA A 455 45.51 -25.77 -7.91
CA ALA A 455 46.91 -25.34 -7.82
C ALA A 455 47.87 -26.11 -8.75
N ALA A 456 47.56 -27.37 -9.06
CA ALA A 456 48.34 -28.16 -10.00
C ALA A 456 48.23 -27.65 -11.44
N THR A 457 47.21 -26.91 -11.82
CA THR A 457 47.07 -26.30 -13.16
C THR A 457 48.23 -25.37 -13.49
N ARG A 458 48.82 -24.73 -12.48
CA ARG A 458 50.02 -23.88 -12.66
C ARG A 458 51.28 -24.66 -13.02
N VAL A 459 51.35 -25.95 -12.63
CA VAL A 459 52.48 -26.82 -12.87
C VAL A 459 52.35 -27.55 -14.21
N THR A 460 51.14 -27.99 -14.54
CA THR A 460 50.85 -28.72 -15.77
C THR A 460 50.65 -27.81 -16.97
N GLY A 461 50.30 -26.56 -16.76
CA GLY A 461 49.95 -25.60 -17.81
C GLY A 461 48.51 -25.70 -18.31
N ASP A 462 47.74 -26.70 -17.85
CA ASP A 462 46.37 -26.92 -18.26
C ASP A 462 45.41 -25.95 -17.53
N THR A 463 44.36 -25.50 -18.19
CA THR A 463 43.34 -24.62 -17.55
C THR A 463 42.39 -25.42 -16.66
N VAL A 464 41.93 -26.59 -17.12
CA VAL A 464 40.96 -27.45 -16.39
C VAL A 464 41.60 -28.79 -16.11
N LEU A 465 41.69 -29.14 -14.83
CA LEU A 465 42.14 -30.45 -14.34
C LEU A 465 41.05 -31.15 -13.51
N LEU A 466 40.91 -32.46 -13.66
CA LEU A 466 39.99 -33.28 -12.86
C LEU A 466 40.68 -34.51 -12.26
N SER A 467 40.15 -34.97 -11.12
CA SER A 467 40.61 -36.18 -10.46
C SER A 467 40.18 -37.45 -11.20
N SER A 468 40.84 -38.60 -10.91
CA SER A 468 40.41 -39.91 -11.39
C SER A 468 38.97 -40.21 -10.98
N ARG A 469 38.59 -39.86 -9.73
CA ARG A 469 37.23 -40.08 -9.26
C ARG A 469 36.17 -39.27 -10.05
N THR A 470 36.48 -38.02 -10.39
CA THR A 470 35.58 -37.21 -11.24
C THR A 470 35.47 -37.85 -12.63
N LYS A 471 36.56 -38.28 -13.23
CA LYS A 471 36.58 -38.97 -14.53
C LYS A 471 35.71 -40.23 -14.51
N GLU A 472 35.83 -41.06 -13.47
CA GLU A 472 35.04 -42.29 -13.32
C GLU A 472 33.52 -42.05 -13.25
N LEU A 473 33.09 -40.91 -12.75
CA LEU A 473 31.72 -40.51 -12.62
C LEU A 473 31.12 -39.82 -13.85
N LEU A 474 31.95 -39.51 -14.85
CA LEU A 474 31.44 -38.96 -16.11
C LEU A 474 30.62 -40.01 -16.85
N THR A 475 29.42 -39.64 -17.24
CA THR A 475 28.53 -40.49 -18.03
C THR A 475 28.67 -40.25 -19.53
N GLN A 476 29.20 -39.09 -19.91
CA GLN A 476 29.46 -38.73 -21.30
C GLN A 476 30.93 -38.83 -21.66
N PRO A 477 31.27 -39.41 -22.85
CA PRO A 477 32.63 -39.45 -23.33
C PRO A 477 33.19 -38.03 -23.50
N SER A 478 34.32 -37.76 -22.85
CA SER A 478 35.01 -36.46 -22.97
C SER A 478 36.49 -36.72 -23.36
N PRO A 479 37.04 -35.98 -24.33
CA PRO A 479 38.45 -36.08 -24.64
C PRO A 479 39.27 -35.55 -23.46
N LEU A 480 40.04 -36.44 -22.83
CA LEU A 480 40.82 -36.14 -21.64
C LEU A 480 42.25 -36.69 -21.81
N ALA A 481 43.24 -35.84 -21.60
CA ALA A 481 44.64 -36.22 -21.56
C ALA A 481 45.08 -36.53 -20.13
N GLU A 482 45.70 -37.69 -19.92
CA GLU A 482 46.24 -38.05 -18.61
C GLU A 482 47.54 -37.28 -18.31
N ARG A 483 47.63 -36.73 -17.10
CA ARG A 483 48.80 -36.10 -16.50
C ARG A 483 49.28 -36.98 -15.36
N THR A 484 50.25 -37.87 -15.64
CA THR A 484 50.76 -38.84 -14.67
C THR A 484 51.81 -38.22 -13.74
N GLY A 485 51.86 -38.72 -12.52
CA GLY A 485 52.93 -38.38 -11.58
C GLY A 485 52.89 -36.97 -11.01
N VAL A 486 51.68 -36.33 -10.96
CA VAL A 486 51.50 -35.00 -10.41
C VAL A 486 51.57 -35.06 -8.88
N ALA A 487 52.41 -34.21 -8.28
CA ALA A 487 52.56 -34.10 -6.84
C ALA A 487 51.51 -33.15 -6.29
N LEU A 488 50.59 -33.63 -5.44
CA LEU A 488 49.67 -32.77 -4.71
C LEU A 488 50.20 -32.47 -3.30
N LYS A 489 50.23 -31.20 -2.89
CA LYS A 489 50.76 -30.75 -1.58
C LYS A 489 50.09 -31.53 -0.44
N GLY A 490 50.90 -32.26 0.38
CA GLY A 490 50.39 -33.01 1.53
C GLY A 490 49.84 -34.41 1.22
N LYS A 491 49.88 -34.89 -0.05
CA LYS A 491 49.74 -36.32 -0.37
C LYS A 491 51.10 -36.94 -0.55
N ARG A 492 51.30 -38.16 -0.01
CA ARG A 492 52.58 -38.88 -0.10
C ARG A 492 52.78 -39.52 -1.46
N GLU A 493 51.69 -39.88 -2.12
CA GLU A 493 51.71 -40.55 -3.42
C GLU A 493 51.42 -39.53 -4.53
N ARG A 494 52.07 -39.72 -5.66
CA ARG A 494 51.81 -38.98 -6.89
C ARG A 494 50.49 -39.50 -7.49
N VAL A 495 49.66 -38.58 -8.00
CA VAL A 495 48.34 -38.93 -8.55
C VAL A 495 48.30 -38.70 -10.06
N SER A 496 47.44 -39.45 -10.75
CA SER A 496 47.03 -39.12 -12.11
C SER A 496 45.90 -38.12 -12.10
N LEU A 497 46.08 -37.04 -12.84
CA LEU A 497 45.03 -36.06 -13.12
C LEU A 497 44.68 -36.10 -14.60
N TYR A 498 43.57 -35.56 -14.97
CA TYR A 498 43.08 -35.53 -16.34
C TYR A 498 42.82 -34.11 -16.78
N ALA A 499 43.48 -33.68 -17.85
CA ALA A 499 43.27 -32.39 -18.47
C ALA A 499 42.20 -32.49 -19.56
N VAL A 500 41.42 -31.47 -19.74
CA VAL A 500 40.48 -31.34 -20.84
C VAL A 500 41.28 -31.08 -22.13
N GLU A 501 41.09 -31.92 -23.14
CA GLU A 501 41.65 -31.62 -24.46
C GLU A 501 40.72 -30.68 -25.23
N GLU A 502 41.28 -29.61 -25.81
CA GLU A 502 40.57 -28.81 -26.79
C GLU A 502 40.14 -29.70 -27.95
N GLY A 503 38.84 -29.89 -28.14
CA GLY A 503 38.34 -30.60 -29.32
C GLY A 503 38.78 -29.83 -30.57
N GLN A 504 39.61 -30.42 -31.42
CA GLN A 504 39.83 -29.90 -32.76
C GLN A 504 38.46 -29.63 -33.41
N PRO A 505 38.21 -28.44 -33.99
CA PRO A 505 37.01 -28.23 -34.77
C PRO A 505 36.97 -29.32 -35.84
N SER A 506 35.91 -30.13 -35.83
CA SER A 506 35.68 -31.15 -36.86
C SER A 506 35.72 -30.45 -38.22
N GLY A 507 36.87 -30.66 -38.93
CA GLY A 507 37.07 -30.12 -40.24
C GLY A 507 35.90 -30.52 -41.13
N SER A 508 35.28 -29.52 -41.72
CA SER A 508 34.30 -29.67 -42.81
C SER A 508 34.96 -30.48 -43.93
N ALA A 509 34.43 -31.66 -44.15
CA ALA A 509 34.60 -32.40 -45.40
C ALA A 509 33.43 -32.07 -46.33
#